data_a6f14ad026d22e39427da9399c96bd15
#
_entry.id   a6f14ad026d22e39427da9399c96bd15
#
_cell.length_a   1.000
_cell.length_b   1.000
_cell.length_c   1.000
_cell.angle_alpha   90.00
_cell.angle_beta   90.00
_cell.angle_gamma   90.00
#
_symmetry.space_group_name_H-M   'P 1'
#
loop_
_entity.id
_entity.type
_entity.pdbx_description
1 polymer ?
#
loop_
_entity_poly.entity_id
_entity_poly.type
_entity_poly.pdbx_seq_one_letter_code
_entity_poly.pdbx_strand_id
1 'polypeptide(L)'
;MSRLLCQTQWLEQMKTPISFVQPNFQTGPKHLNAFYLPYTSGVLWAYAKQNKKISNNFDVEYFVYKRHPFKENFDKVKNSKLLFFSVYVWNYKYCLQLAKEVKEYNPEAIILFGGPQLPYSDSEFFX
;
A
#
# COMPACT_ATOMS: atom_id res chain seq x y z
N MET A 1 -7.45 17.19 34.13
CA MET A 1 -8.67 16.83 33.37
C MET A 1 -8.53 17.09 31.91
N SER A 2 -8.27 18.34 31.54
CA SER A 2 -8.17 18.66 30.10
C SER A 2 -7.03 17.91 29.41
N ARG A 3 -5.96 17.73 30.13
CA ARG A 3 -4.80 17.05 29.57
C ARG A 3 -5.12 15.59 29.24
N LEU A 4 -5.80 14.93 30.14
CA LEU A 4 -6.19 13.55 29.96
C LEU A 4 -7.19 13.42 28.80
N LEU A 5 -8.13 14.36 28.74
CA LEU A 5 -9.10 14.37 27.64
C LEU A 5 -8.42 14.58 26.31
N CYS A 6 -7.42 15.46 26.25
CA CYS A 6 -6.67 15.69 25.03
C CYS A 6 -5.96 14.44 24.55
N GLN A 7 -5.32 13.73 25.48
CA GLN A 7 -4.64 12.51 25.13
C GLN A 7 -5.62 11.45 24.61
N THR A 8 -6.76 11.34 25.27
CA THR A 8 -7.77 10.38 24.86
C THR A 8 -8.29 10.71 23.46
N GLN A 9 -8.57 11.98 23.21
CA GLN A 9 -9.06 12.40 21.91
C GLN A 9 -8.01 12.16 20.82
N TRP A 10 -6.75 12.42 21.15
CA TRP A 10 -5.67 12.21 20.19
C TRP A 10 -5.54 10.73 19.84
N LEU A 11 -5.58 9.86 20.84
CA LEU A 11 -5.48 8.42 20.60
C LEU A 11 -6.67 7.91 19.79
N GLU A 12 -7.85 8.44 20.06
CA GLU A 12 -9.03 8.02 19.32
C GLU A 12 -8.99 8.46 17.87
N GLN A 13 -8.27 9.55 17.58
CA GLN A 13 -8.14 10.03 16.22
C GLN A 13 -7.03 9.34 15.45
N MET A 14 -6.17 8.61 16.14
CA MET A 14 -5.10 7.89 15.47
C MET A 14 -5.67 6.73 14.69
N LYS A 15 -5.36 6.71 13.41
CA LYS A 15 -5.82 5.65 12.53
C LYS A 15 -4.65 4.79 12.10
N THR A 16 -4.95 3.53 11.81
CA THR A 16 -3.94 2.60 11.35
C THR A 16 -3.51 2.98 9.93
N PRO A 17 -2.23 3.20 9.71
CA PRO A 17 -1.76 3.57 8.37
C PRO A 17 -1.71 2.37 7.45
N ILE A 18 -2.29 2.52 6.26
CA ILE A 18 -2.24 1.50 5.23
C ILE A 18 -1.71 2.11 3.96
N SER A 19 -1.16 1.28 3.09
CA SER A 19 -0.67 1.71 1.79
C SER A 19 -1.11 0.74 0.72
N PHE A 20 -1.31 1.27 -0.48
CA PHE A 20 -1.64 0.48 -1.66
C PHE A 20 -0.47 0.53 -2.63
N VAL A 21 -0.09 -0.61 -3.16
CA VAL A 21 1.05 -0.70 -4.06
C VAL A 21 0.61 -1.30 -5.39
N GLN A 22 0.60 -0.46 -6.41
CA GLN A 22 0.25 -0.88 -7.76
C GLN A 22 1.12 -0.12 -8.76
N PRO A 23 2.42 -0.42 -8.78
CA PRO A 23 3.31 0.33 -9.68
C PRO A 23 3.05 -0.03 -11.12
N ASN A 24 2.95 0.99 -11.94
CA ASN A 24 2.68 0.85 -13.36
C ASN A 24 3.82 1.47 -14.14
N PHE A 25 3.85 1.15 -15.45
CA PHE A 25 4.85 1.75 -16.28
C PHE A 25 4.36 3.09 -16.82
N GLN A 26 5.33 3.85 -17.29
CA GLN A 26 5.07 5.20 -17.78
C GLN A 26 4.28 5.14 -19.09
N THR A 27 3.35 6.05 -19.26
CA THR A 27 2.59 6.15 -20.49
C THR A 27 3.12 7.28 -21.35
N GLY A 28 3.10 7.09 -22.66
CA GLY A 28 3.50 8.12 -23.58
C GLY A 28 4.99 8.46 -23.52
N PRO A 29 5.37 9.59 -24.09
CA PRO A 29 6.78 9.97 -24.10
C PRO A 29 7.33 10.18 -22.70
N LYS A 30 8.57 9.79 -22.50
CA LYS A 30 9.17 9.83 -21.16
C LYS A 30 9.25 11.26 -20.61
N HIS A 31 9.43 12.24 -21.50
CA HIS A 31 9.59 13.61 -20.99
C HIS A 31 8.31 14.18 -20.38
N LEU A 32 7.16 13.59 -20.68
CA LEU A 32 5.90 14.03 -20.11
C LEU A 32 5.68 13.51 -18.69
N ASN A 33 6.46 12.50 -18.28
CA ASN A 33 6.39 11.95 -16.93
C ASN A 33 4.98 11.50 -16.56
N ALA A 34 4.27 10.89 -17.51
CA ALA A 34 2.91 10.44 -17.31
C ALA A 34 2.89 8.97 -16.97
N PHE A 35 2.03 8.59 -16.03
CA PHE A 35 1.93 7.22 -15.54
C PHE A 35 0.47 6.79 -15.50
N TYR A 36 0.26 5.50 -15.66
CA TYR A 36 -1.07 4.94 -15.42
C TYR A 36 -1.38 5.03 -13.93
N LEU A 37 -2.57 5.48 -13.63
CA LEU A 37 -2.99 5.59 -12.23
C LEU A 37 -3.25 4.21 -11.65
N PRO A 38 -3.12 4.06 -10.33
CA PRO A 38 -3.44 2.78 -9.67
C PRO A 38 -4.95 2.64 -9.50
N TYR A 39 -5.61 2.40 -10.60
CA TYR A 39 -7.07 2.42 -10.64
C TYR A 39 -7.70 1.38 -9.74
N THR A 40 -7.18 0.15 -9.79
CA THR A 40 -7.73 -0.93 -8.97
C THR A 40 -7.63 -0.58 -7.48
N SER A 41 -6.47 -0.09 -7.07
CA SER A 41 -6.27 0.31 -5.68
C SER A 41 -7.18 1.46 -5.29
N GLY A 42 -7.34 2.43 -6.17
CA GLY A 42 -8.20 3.56 -5.89
C GLY A 42 -9.65 3.18 -5.74
N VAL A 43 -10.14 2.31 -6.63
CA VAL A 43 -11.52 1.85 -6.56
C VAL A 43 -11.76 1.05 -5.29
N LEU A 44 -10.80 0.19 -4.95
CA LEU A 44 -10.91 -0.64 -3.76
C LEU A 44 -11.04 0.22 -2.51
N TRP A 45 -10.18 1.25 -2.39
CA TRP A 45 -10.24 2.13 -1.24
C TRP A 45 -11.51 2.98 -1.24
N ALA A 46 -11.91 3.47 -2.40
CA ALA A 46 -13.11 4.28 -2.49
C ALA A 46 -14.34 3.51 -2.02
N TYR A 47 -14.38 2.21 -2.33
CA TYR A 47 -15.48 1.36 -1.87
C TYR A 47 -15.36 1.07 -0.38
N ALA A 48 -14.17 0.71 0.06
CA ALA A 48 -13.97 0.29 1.45
C ALA A 48 -14.25 1.41 2.44
N LYS A 49 -13.88 2.64 2.10
CA LYS A 49 -14.02 3.75 3.04
C LYS A 49 -15.47 4.15 3.27
N GLN A 50 -16.40 3.62 2.48
CA GLN A 50 -17.82 3.85 2.76
C GLN A 50 -18.27 3.13 4.02
N ASN A 51 -17.54 2.12 4.44
CA ASN A 51 -17.81 1.44 5.70
C ASN A 51 -17.22 2.27 6.83
N LYS A 52 -18.08 2.63 7.80
CA LYS A 52 -17.65 3.51 8.88
C LYS A 52 -16.55 2.91 9.75
N LYS A 53 -16.58 1.60 9.95
CA LYS A 53 -15.51 0.97 10.72
C LYS A 53 -14.17 1.12 10.02
N ILE A 54 -14.18 1.03 8.71
CA ILE A 54 -12.94 1.17 7.95
C ILE A 54 -12.48 2.62 7.93
N SER A 55 -13.37 3.55 7.58
CA SER A 55 -12.97 4.95 7.47
C SER A 55 -12.57 5.54 8.82
N ASN A 56 -13.14 5.05 9.90
CA ASN A 56 -12.81 5.57 11.23
C ASN A 56 -11.51 4.98 11.79
N ASN A 57 -11.08 3.82 11.29
CA ASN A 57 -9.94 3.14 11.89
C ASN A 57 -8.71 3.05 11.00
N PHE A 58 -8.86 3.33 9.71
CA PHE A 58 -7.77 3.20 8.76
C PHE A 58 -7.60 4.47 7.95
N ASP A 59 -6.36 4.76 7.60
CA ASP A 59 -6.07 5.94 6.80
C ASP A 59 -4.99 5.58 5.78
N VAL A 60 -5.20 5.99 4.53
CA VAL A 60 -4.24 5.67 3.49
C VAL A 60 -3.04 6.60 3.63
N GLU A 61 -1.88 6.00 3.79
CA GLU A 61 -0.64 6.72 3.91
C GLU A 61 -0.08 7.07 2.55
N TYR A 62 -0.14 6.13 1.61
CA TYR A 62 0.46 6.35 0.31
C TYR A 62 -0.07 5.35 -0.71
N PHE A 63 -0.17 5.81 -1.96
CA PHE A 63 -0.43 4.96 -3.12
C PHE A 63 0.84 4.92 -3.95
N VAL A 64 1.46 3.74 -4.07
CA VAL A 64 2.62 3.57 -4.94
C VAL A 64 2.11 3.30 -6.35
N TYR A 65 2.34 4.23 -7.26
CA TYR A 65 1.93 4.05 -8.65
C TYR A 65 3.10 4.16 -9.63
N LYS A 66 4.24 4.68 -9.18
CA LYS A 66 5.45 4.72 -9.98
C LYS A 66 6.42 3.68 -9.43
N ARG A 67 7.19 3.04 -10.32
CA ARG A 67 8.13 2.07 -9.80
C ARG A 67 9.43 2.70 -9.32
N HIS A 68 9.81 3.84 -9.86
CA HIS A 68 11.06 4.48 -9.45
C HIS A 68 10.78 5.89 -8.96
N PRO A 69 11.62 6.36 -8.03
CA PRO A 69 12.71 5.67 -7.33
C PRO A 69 12.18 4.68 -6.30
N PHE A 70 12.80 3.52 -6.28
CA PHE A 70 12.40 2.46 -5.35
C PHE A 70 12.53 2.90 -3.90
N LYS A 71 13.67 3.53 -3.57
CA LYS A 71 13.91 3.93 -2.19
C LYS A 71 12.89 4.93 -1.70
N GLU A 72 12.45 5.83 -2.56
CA GLU A 72 11.43 6.80 -2.18
C GLU A 72 10.12 6.10 -1.84
N ASN A 73 9.73 5.14 -2.66
CA ASN A 73 8.51 4.37 -2.38
C ASN A 73 8.66 3.58 -1.09
N PHE A 74 9.81 2.94 -0.91
CA PHE A 74 10.08 2.20 0.33
C PHE A 74 9.93 3.10 1.55
N ASP A 75 10.55 4.28 1.51
CA ASP A 75 10.49 5.19 2.64
C ASP A 75 9.07 5.64 2.95
N LYS A 76 8.23 5.73 1.94
CA LYS A 76 6.86 6.18 2.14
C LYS A 76 5.95 5.11 2.72
N VAL A 77 6.24 3.83 2.47
CA VAL A 77 5.34 2.77 2.90
C VAL A 77 5.89 1.88 4.01
N LYS A 78 7.15 2.05 4.38
CA LYS A 78 7.80 1.10 5.29
C LYS A 78 7.16 1.05 6.67
N ASN A 79 6.49 2.11 7.07
CA ASN A 79 5.86 2.17 8.40
C ASN A 79 4.37 1.86 8.36
N SER A 80 3.83 1.52 7.21
CA SER A 80 2.42 1.16 7.14
C SER A 80 2.19 -0.16 7.86
N LYS A 81 1.05 -0.26 8.54
CA LYS A 81 0.68 -1.49 9.22
C LYS A 81 0.14 -2.53 8.26
N LEU A 82 -0.42 -2.09 7.15
CA LEU A 82 -1.07 -2.97 6.20
C LEU A 82 -0.75 -2.46 4.80
N LEU A 83 -0.24 -3.36 3.96
CA LEU A 83 0.08 -3.01 2.57
C LEU A 83 -0.67 -3.95 1.63
N PHE A 84 -1.39 -3.36 0.70
CA PHE A 84 -2.12 -4.09 -0.33
C PHE A 84 -1.35 -3.97 -1.64
N PHE A 85 -0.95 -5.11 -2.18
CA PHE A 85 -0.21 -5.17 -3.45
C PHE A 85 -1.13 -5.68 -4.54
N SER A 86 -1.28 -4.91 -5.60
CA SER A 86 -2.02 -5.32 -6.78
C SER A 86 -1.00 -5.79 -7.82
N VAL A 87 -0.92 -7.10 -8.03
CA VAL A 87 0.19 -7.73 -8.72
C VAL A 87 -0.21 -8.12 -10.14
N TYR A 88 0.54 -7.63 -11.09
CA TYR A 88 0.37 -7.93 -12.51
C TYR A 88 1.71 -8.41 -13.07
N VAL A 89 1.67 -8.91 -14.30
CA VAL A 89 2.89 -9.44 -14.91
C VAL A 89 3.98 -8.38 -14.99
N TRP A 90 3.60 -7.12 -15.18
CA TRP A 90 4.59 -6.05 -15.38
C TRP A 90 5.16 -5.49 -14.08
N ASN A 91 4.55 -5.76 -12.93
CA ASN A 91 5.08 -5.24 -11.67
C ASN A 91 5.41 -6.33 -10.67
N TYR A 92 5.38 -7.57 -11.10
CA TYR A 92 5.50 -8.73 -10.22
C TYR A 92 6.80 -8.69 -9.40
N LYS A 93 7.92 -8.52 -10.08
CA LYS A 93 9.22 -8.54 -9.40
C LYS A 93 9.38 -7.35 -8.48
N TYR A 94 8.91 -6.18 -8.92
CA TYR A 94 8.97 -4.98 -8.09
C TYR A 94 8.16 -5.18 -6.82
N CYS A 95 6.96 -5.70 -6.94
CA CYS A 95 6.10 -5.91 -5.77
C CYS A 95 6.74 -6.88 -4.78
N LEU A 96 7.31 -7.98 -5.27
CA LEU A 96 7.97 -8.92 -4.38
C LEU A 96 9.15 -8.29 -3.66
N GLN A 97 9.96 -7.53 -4.37
CA GLN A 97 11.11 -6.88 -3.76
C GLN A 97 10.69 -5.88 -2.71
N LEU A 98 9.70 -5.06 -3.02
CA LEU A 98 9.24 -4.07 -2.06
C LEU A 98 8.63 -4.73 -0.83
N ALA A 99 7.81 -5.76 -1.03
CA ALA A 99 7.21 -6.48 0.08
C ALA A 99 8.29 -7.10 0.98
N LYS A 100 9.32 -7.67 0.36
CA LYS A 100 10.39 -8.28 1.11
C LYS A 100 11.12 -7.25 1.97
N GLU A 101 11.46 -6.11 1.38
CA GLU A 101 12.21 -5.09 2.12
C GLU A 101 11.37 -4.46 3.21
N VAL A 102 10.08 -4.25 2.96
CA VAL A 102 9.20 -3.72 4.01
C VAL A 102 9.11 -4.71 5.16
N LYS A 103 8.95 -6.00 4.85
CA LYS A 103 8.82 -7.01 5.89
C LYS A 103 10.09 -7.15 6.71
N GLU A 104 11.25 -7.01 6.07
CA GLU A 104 12.51 -7.05 6.79
C GLU A 104 12.67 -5.86 7.73
N TYR A 105 12.21 -4.69 7.29
CA TYR A 105 12.28 -3.49 8.11
C TYR A 105 11.23 -3.50 9.22
N ASN A 106 10.04 -3.99 8.90
CA ASN A 106 8.89 -3.92 9.79
C ASN A 106 8.20 -5.29 9.81
N PRO A 107 8.72 -6.22 10.62
CA PRO A 107 8.15 -7.59 10.62
C PRO A 107 6.68 -7.66 11.03
N GLU A 108 6.17 -6.62 11.68
CA GLU A 108 4.78 -6.59 12.11
C GLU A 108 3.82 -6.19 10.99
N ALA A 109 4.34 -5.71 9.88
CA ALA A 109 3.49 -5.31 8.77
C ALA A 109 2.72 -6.50 8.20
N ILE A 110 1.47 -6.25 7.87
CA ILE A 110 0.63 -7.26 7.21
C ILE A 110 0.64 -6.96 5.71
N ILE A 111 1.01 -7.95 4.93
CA ILE A 111 1.14 -7.78 3.50
C ILE A 111 0.13 -8.67 2.79
N LEU A 112 -0.71 -8.06 1.98
CA LEU A 112 -1.72 -8.76 1.22
C LEU A 112 -1.46 -8.60 -0.27
N PHE A 113 -1.50 -9.70 -0.98
CA PHE A 113 -1.32 -9.70 -2.43
C PHE A 113 -2.63 -10.03 -3.12
N GLY A 114 -2.94 -9.27 -4.16
CA GLY A 114 -4.06 -9.56 -5.03
C GLY A 114 -3.65 -9.33 -6.47
N GLY A 115 -4.51 -9.74 -7.38
CA GLY A 115 -4.24 -9.51 -8.78
C GLY A 115 -4.08 -10.77 -9.58
N PRO A 116 -4.08 -10.65 -10.91
CA PRO A 116 -4.12 -11.82 -11.78
C PRO A 116 -2.82 -12.62 -11.86
N GLN A 117 -1.72 -12.09 -11.35
CA GLN A 117 -0.43 -12.78 -11.44
C GLN A 117 -0.14 -13.69 -10.25
N LEU A 118 -1.11 -13.85 -9.36
CA LEU A 118 -0.90 -14.72 -8.21
C LEU A 118 -1.11 -16.18 -8.59
N PRO A 119 -0.27 -17.09 -8.08
CA PRO A 119 -0.48 -18.51 -8.36
C PRO A 119 -1.64 -19.07 -7.55
N TYR A 120 -2.12 -20.23 -7.98
CA TYR A 120 -3.18 -20.91 -7.23
C TYR A 120 -2.68 -21.38 -5.87
N SER A 121 -1.42 -21.76 -5.80
CA SER A 121 -0.85 -22.30 -4.57
C SER A 121 0.09 -21.28 -3.95
N ASP A 122 -0.11 -21.00 -2.67
CA ASP A 122 0.74 -20.04 -1.99
C ASP A 122 2.15 -20.56 -1.76
N SER A 123 2.35 -21.87 -1.82
CA SER A 123 3.68 -22.42 -1.61
C SER A 123 4.65 -21.98 -2.71
N GLU A 124 4.14 -21.81 -3.92
CA GLU A 124 4.99 -21.34 -5.02
C GLU A 124 5.31 -19.86 -4.90
N PHE A 125 4.38 -19.10 -4.37
CA PHE A 125 4.55 -17.66 -4.31
C PHE A 125 5.47 -17.24 -3.17
N PHE A 126 5.21 -17.79 -2.05
CA PHE A 126 5.97 -17.41 -0.85
C PHE A 126 7.29 -18.18 -0.69
N UNK A 127 7.72 -19.15 -1.60
CA UNK A 127 8.81 -19.96 -1.58
C UNK A 127 9.94 -19.43 -1.61
#